data_7b47d103187f6ae47a77c7ec66ed7c70
#
_entry.id   7b47d103187f6ae47a77c7ec66ed7c70
#
_cell.length_a   1.000
_cell.length_b   1.000
_cell.length_c   1.000
_cell.angle_alpha   90.00
_cell.angle_beta   90.00
_cell.angle_gamma   90.00
#
_symmetry.space_group_name_H-M   'P 1'
#
loop_
_entity.id
_entity.type
_entity.pdbx_description
1 polymer ?
#
loop_
_entity_poly.entity_id
_entity_poly.type
_entity_poly.pdbx_seq_one_letter_code
_entity_poly.pdbx_strand_id
1 'polypeptide(L)'
;MKRLILAAATAAALLATPALAEPKWSDFKGVENTSFVEADGRRVLQLSILVPASPDKVWEAISTEAGWKTWAAPVVFIDFRIGGTIETNYQAGKAKGDPSNIVNRIEAYVPGRMLAIRNVQAPKGFFSTDAFGQTATILELDPAPGGQTKVTLSNVGYGQGPDFDGVYKHFEWGDAYTLAELRKRFETGPANWGGAAQKEKTAKAVDTMKDKGE
;
A
#
# COMPACT_ATOMS: atom_id res chain seq x y z
N MET A 1 -54.94 29.56 -40.95
CA MET A 1 -54.13 29.85 -39.78
C MET A 1 -53.26 28.61 -39.50
N LYS A 2 -52.02 28.64 -39.91
CA LYS A 2 -51.04 27.53 -39.72
C LYS A 2 -50.20 27.91 -38.49
N ARG A 3 -50.27 27.11 -37.42
CA ARG A 3 -49.45 27.24 -36.22
C ARG A 3 -48.13 26.52 -36.46
N LEU A 4 -47.01 27.21 -36.47
CA LEU A 4 -45.66 26.69 -36.41
C LEU A 4 -45.38 26.28 -34.96
N ILE A 5 -45.02 25.03 -34.74
CA ILE A 5 -44.48 24.52 -33.50
C ILE A 5 -42.97 24.55 -33.61
N LEU A 6 -42.34 25.43 -32.84
CA LEU A 6 -40.88 25.51 -32.70
C LEU A 6 -40.45 24.47 -31.67
N ALA A 7 -39.74 23.42 -32.11
CA ALA A 7 -39.11 22.43 -31.19
C ALA A 7 -37.76 22.97 -30.79
N ALA A 8 -37.60 23.34 -29.51
CA ALA A 8 -36.31 23.65 -28.92
C ALA A 8 -35.58 22.37 -28.56
N ALA A 9 -34.51 22.06 -29.26
CA ALA A 9 -33.60 20.98 -28.94
C ALA A 9 -32.62 21.47 -27.86
N THR A 10 -32.81 21.07 -26.62
CA THR A 10 -31.84 21.26 -25.53
C THR A 10 -30.70 20.24 -25.67
N ALA A 11 -29.54 20.69 -26.13
CA ALA A 11 -28.32 19.90 -26.12
C ALA A 11 -27.80 19.81 -24.67
N ALA A 12 -27.98 18.64 -24.04
CA ALA A 12 -27.33 18.33 -22.77
C ALA A 12 -25.85 18.09 -23.03
N ALA A 13 -25.02 19.07 -22.70
CA ALA A 13 -23.58 18.89 -22.65
C ALA A 13 -23.25 17.95 -21.48
N LEU A 14 -22.92 16.70 -21.78
CA LEU A 14 -22.31 15.76 -20.86
C LEU A 14 -20.93 16.33 -20.50
N LEU A 15 -20.82 16.96 -19.34
CA LEU A 15 -19.55 17.30 -18.74
C LEU A 15 -18.90 15.99 -18.31
N ALA A 16 -18.02 15.45 -19.16
CA ALA A 16 -17.15 14.36 -18.80
C ALA A 16 -16.25 14.84 -17.66
N THR A 17 -16.50 14.40 -16.44
CA THR A 17 -15.54 14.56 -15.35
C THR A 17 -14.23 13.92 -15.78
N PRO A 18 -13.08 14.63 -15.71
CA PRO A 18 -11.81 14.00 -16.04
C PRO A 18 -11.60 12.82 -15.07
N ALA A 19 -11.47 11.63 -15.62
CA ALA A 19 -11.06 10.47 -14.83
C ALA A 19 -9.72 10.83 -14.18
N LEU A 20 -9.67 10.75 -12.85
CA LEU A 20 -8.42 10.95 -12.12
C LEU A 20 -7.42 9.90 -12.63
N ALA A 21 -6.25 10.36 -13.05
CA ALA A 21 -5.21 9.45 -13.52
C ALA A 21 -4.87 8.44 -12.41
N GLU A 22 -4.70 7.17 -12.77
CA GLU A 22 -4.27 6.15 -11.83
C GLU A 22 -2.92 6.54 -11.21
N PRO A 23 -2.75 6.43 -9.88
CA PRO A 23 -1.49 6.74 -9.23
C PRO A 23 -0.40 5.78 -9.73
N LYS A 24 0.82 6.30 -9.87
CA LYS A 24 2.00 5.54 -10.30
C LYS A 24 3.06 5.59 -9.21
N TRP A 25 3.96 4.61 -9.18
CA TRP A 25 5.08 4.62 -8.25
C TRP A 25 5.93 5.91 -8.39
N SER A 26 6.08 6.45 -9.61
CA SER A 26 6.84 7.66 -9.91
C SER A 26 6.25 8.95 -9.33
N ASP A 27 5.02 8.93 -8.85
CA ASP A 27 4.38 10.08 -8.21
C ASP A 27 4.92 10.27 -6.77
N PHE A 28 5.65 9.28 -6.24
CA PHE A 28 6.24 9.30 -4.90
C PHE A 28 7.71 9.70 -4.96
N LYS A 29 7.99 10.95 -4.65
CA LYS A 29 9.33 11.53 -4.73
C LYS A 29 10.35 10.71 -3.92
N GLY A 30 11.46 10.35 -4.59
CA GLY A 30 12.58 9.62 -3.98
C GLY A 30 12.38 8.11 -3.88
N VAL A 31 11.27 7.58 -4.37
CA VAL A 31 11.12 6.15 -4.61
C VAL A 31 11.87 5.77 -5.87
N GLU A 32 12.69 4.73 -5.79
CA GLU A 32 13.39 4.11 -6.90
C GLU A 32 12.71 2.78 -7.23
N ASN A 33 12.54 2.50 -8.52
CA ASN A 33 12.00 1.22 -9.01
C ASN A 33 13.12 0.43 -9.67
N THR A 34 13.45 -0.70 -9.07
CA THR A 34 14.47 -1.65 -9.54
C THR A 34 13.84 -3.03 -9.81
N SER A 35 12.55 -3.05 -10.12
CA SER A 35 11.81 -4.27 -10.47
C SER A 35 12.45 -4.99 -11.65
N PHE A 36 12.38 -6.31 -11.64
CA PHE A 36 12.99 -7.13 -12.69
C PHE A 36 12.18 -8.41 -12.95
N VAL A 37 12.53 -9.10 -14.02
CA VAL A 37 12.00 -10.41 -14.37
C VAL A 37 13.12 -11.43 -14.28
N GLU A 38 12.89 -12.51 -13.56
CA GLU A 38 13.83 -13.63 -13.43
C GLU A 38 13.94 -14.41 -14.75
N ALA A 39 14.98 -15.23 -14.89
CA ALA A 39 15.23 -16.01 -16.09
C ALA A 39 14.08 -16.98 -16.47
N ASP A 40 13.31 -17.42 -15.50
CA ASP A 40 12.13 -18.28 -15.68
C ASP A 40 10.82 -17.50 -15.94
N GLY A 41 10.91 -16.19 -16.07
CA GLY A 41 9.79 -15.30 -16.37
C GLY A 41 9.00 -14.81 -15.14
N ARG A 42 9.40 -15.18 -13.92
CA ARG A 42 8.78 -14.66 -12.70
C ARG A 42 9.16 -13.19 -12.50
N ARG A 43 8.18 -12.40 -12.10
CA ARG A 43 8.38 -10.98 -11.82
C ARG A 43 8.74 -10.76 -10.36
N VAL A 44 9.64 -9.82 -10.13
CA VAL A 44 9.92 -9.24 -8.81
C VAL A 44 9.60 -7.76 -8.87
N LEU A 45 8.64 -7.31 -8.08
CA LEU A 45 8.43 -5.90 -7.84
C LEU A 45 9.38 -5.47 -6.73
N GLN A 46 10.27 -4.52 -7.02
CA GLN A 46 11.24 -4.04 -6.05
C GLN A 46 11.33 -2.52 -6.10
N LEU A 47 10.98 -1.90 -4.99
CA LEU A 47 11.05 -0.46 -4.78
C LEU A 47 11.95 -0.14 -3.60
N SER A 48 12.60 1.00 -3.61
CA SER A 48 13.40 1.45 -2.46
C SER A 48 13.28 2.95 -2.22
N ILE A 49 13.59 3.37 -0.98
CA ILE A 49 13.62 4.77 -0.57
C ILE A 49 14.66 4.98 0.53
N LEU A 50 15.26 6.18 0.59
CA LEU A 50 16.06 6.60 1.72
C LEU A 50 15.16 7.18 2.83
N VAL A 51 15.28 6.64 4.04
CA VAL A 51 14.58 7.10 5.25
C VAL A 51 15.58 7.82 6.15
N PRO A 52 15.30 9.06 6.62
CA PRO A 52 16.24 9.86 7.43
C PRO A 52 16.23 9.40 8.90
N ALA A 53 16.56 8.14 9.13
CA ALA A 53 16.67 7.51 10.46
C ALA A 53 17.61 6.30 10.40
N SER A 54 18.17 5.93 11.54
CA SER A 54 19.02 4.74 11.65
C SER A 54 18.19 3.45 11.45
N PRO A 55 18.83 2.33 11.05
CA PRO A 55 18.15 1.03 10.89
C PRO A 55 17.38 0.60 12.14
N ASP A 56 17.90 0.84 13.34
CA ASP A 56 17.21 0.48 14.59
C ASP A 56 15.88 1.24 14.76
N LYS A 57 15.87 2.54 14.38
CA LYS A 57 14.65 3.35 14.45
C LYS A 57 13.62 2.94 13.40
N VAL A 58 14.08 2.60 12.20
CA VAL A 58 13.21 2.07 11.16
C VAL A 58 12.69 0.69 11.55
N TRP A 59 13.54 -0.15 12.14
CA TRP A 59 13.14 -1.46 12.66
C TRP A 59 12.04 -1.33 13.73
N GLU A 60 12.20 -0.44 14.71
CA GLU A 60 11.17 -0.17 15.72
C GLU A 60 9.83 0.20 15.07
N ALA A 61 9.87 1.03 14.00
CA ALA A 61 8.67 1.46 13.29
C ALA A 61 7.95 0.32 12.55
N ILE A 62 8.67 -0.73 12.09
CA ILE A 62 8.09 -1.84 11.32
C ILE A 62 7.93 -3.14 12.12
N SER A 63 8.45 -3.22 13.36
CA SER A 63 8.39 -4.45 14.16
C SER A 63 7.53 -4.35 15.42
N THR A 64 7.02 -3.16 15.74
CA THR A 64 6.20 -2.94 16.93
C THR A 64 4.83 -2.40 16.59
N GLU A 65 3.82 -2.74 17.40
CA GLU A 65 2.45 -2.22 17.26
C GLU A 65 2.43 -0.68 17.37
N ALA A 66 3.14 -0.14 18.35
CA ALA A 66 3.27 1.31 18.54
C ALA A 66 3.93 1.98 17.33
N GLY A 67 4.98 1.34 16.78
CA GLY A 67 5.68 1.81 15.60
C GLY A 67 4.76 1.91 14.38
N TRP A 68 4.08 0.82 14.04
CA TRP A 68 3.14 0.75 12.90
C TRP A 68 2.03 1.82 12.99
N LYS A 69 1.48 2.06 14.19
CA LYS A 69 0.46 3.10 14.41
C LYS A 69 0.96 4.52 14.10
N THR A 70 2.25 4.72 14.03
CA THR A 70 2.80 6.05 13.74
C THR A 70 2.83 6.40 12.25
N TRP A 71 2.59 5.44 11.33
CA TRP A 71 2.72 5.69 9.90
C TRP A 71 1.82 4.83 9.00
N ALA A 72 1.57 3.58 9.35
CA ALA A 72 0.92 2.62 8.46
C ALA A 72 -0.60 2.64 8.56
N ALA A 73 -1.17 2.53 9.76
CA ALA A 73 -2.61 2.47 9.97
C ALA A 73 -3.01 2.90 11.40
N PRO A 74 -4.23 3.43 11.61
CA PRO A 74 -4.74 3.77 12.95
C PRO A 74 -5.04 2.56 13.82
N VAL A 75 -5.37 1.43 13.22
CA VAL A 75 -5.65 0.16 13.90
C VAL A 75 -4.58 -0.84 13.54
N VAL A 76 -3.86 -1.31 14.55
CA VAL A 76 -2.79 -2.29 14.40
C VAL A 76 -2.80 -3.23 15.60
N PHE A 77 -2.67 -4.52 15.34
CA PHE A 77 -2.42 -5.56 16.35
C PHE A 77 -1.28 -6.43 15.85
N ILE A 78 -0.27 -6.65 16.69
CA ILE A 78 0.93 -7.43 16.30
C ILE A 78 1.19 -8.54 17.31
N ASP A 79 1.36 -9.75 16.80
CA ASP A 79 2.02 -10.88 17.46
C ASP A 79 3.37 -11.09 16.77
N PHE A 80 4.43 -10.41 17.24
CA PHE A 80 5.72 -10.35 16.55
C PHE A 80 6.58 -11.58 16.84
N ARG A 81 6.28 -12.66 16.12
CA ARG A 81 7.06 -13.91 16.10
C ARG A 81 6.86 -14.60 14.75
N ILE A 82 7.74 -15.52 14.39
CA ILE A 82 7.53 -16.35 13.20
C ILE A 82 6.20 -17.12 13.35
N GLY A 83 5.38 -17.04 12.30
CA GLY A 83 4.01 -17.56 12.30
C GLY A 83 2.97 -16.68 13.02
N GLY A 84 3.40 -15.63 13.73
CA GLY A 84 2.50 -14.59 14.27
C GLY A 84 2.04 -13.63 13.19
N THR A 85 1.25 -12.61 13.56
CA THR A 85 0.56 -11.75 12.57
C THR A 85 0.76 -10.28 12.84
N ILE A 86 0.74 -9.50 11.75
CA ILE A 86 0.54 -8.06 11.71
C ILE A 86 -0.85 -7.84 11.11
N GLU A 87 -1.78 -7.39 11.93
CA GLU A 87 -3.17 -7.13 11.56
C GLU A 87 -3.43 -5.62 11.59
N THR A 88 -3.95 -5.07 10.48
CA THR A 88 -4.12 -3.63 10.30
C THR A 88 -5.50 -3.29 9.73
N ASN A 89 -5.99 -2.07 10.04
CA ASN A 89 -7.15 -1.49 9.38
C ASN A 89 -6.99 0.03 9.28
N TYR A 90 -7.37 0.57 8.12
CA TYR A 90 -7.36 2.02 7.88
C TYR A 90 -8.55 2.75 8.50
N GLN A 91 -9.60 2.02 8.90
CA GLN A 91 -10.76 2.58 9.59
C GLN A 91 -10.55 2.48 11.11
N ALA A 92 -10.58 3.61 11.80
CA ALA A 92 -10.50 3.65 13.26
C ALA A 92 -11.64 2.86 13.93
N GLY A 93 -11.36 2.29 15.10
CA GLY A 93 -12.37 1.59 15.91
C GLY A 93 -12.61 0.12 15.53
N LYS A 94 -11.91 -0.42 14.53
CA LYS A 94 -11.97 -1.84 14.19
C LYS A 94 -11.30 -2.70 15.29
N ALA A 95 -11.92 -3.82 15.60
CA ALA A 95 -11.40 -4.78 16.58
C ALA A 95 -10.40 -5.76 15.93
N LYS A 96 -9.59 -6.40 16.77
CA LYS A 96 -8.79 -7.56 16.33
C LYS A 96 -9.71 -8.67 15.83
N GLY A 97 -9.36 -9.28 14.70
CA GLY A 97 -10.14 -10.34 14.06
C GLY A 97 -11.33 -9.83 13.22
N ASP A 98 -11.50 -8.51 13.02
CA ASP A 98 -12.52 -7.98 12.12
C ASP A 98 -12.26 -8.51 10.69
N PRO A 99 -13.28 -9.03 9.97
CA PRO A 99 -13.10 -9.59 8.62
C PRO A 99 -12.66 -8.57 7.58
N SER A 100 -12.78 -7.26 7.86
CA SER A 100 -12.27 -6.19 7.01
C SER A 100 -10.80 -5.82 7.30
N ASN A 101 -10.15 -6.45 8.28
CA ASN A 101 -8.74 -6.22 8.55
C ASN A 101 -7.86 -6.87 7.48
N ILE A 102 -6.72 -6.24 7.23
CA ILE A 102 -5.62 -6.82 6.45
C ILE A 102 -4.74 -7.59 7.44
N VAL A 103 -4.56 -8.88 7.22
CA VAL A 103 -3.74 -9.71 8.09
C VAL A 103 -2.56 -10.27 7.30
N ASN A 104 -1.37 -9.96 7.76
CA ASN A 104 -0.13 -10.49 7.22
C ASN A 104 0.51 -11.42 8.24
N ARG A 105 0.85 -12.65 7.84
CA ARG A 105 1.62 -13.58 8.66
C ARG A 105 3.10 -13.25 8.54
N ILE A 106 3.81 -13.27 9.66
CA ILE A 106 5.27 -13.12 9.70
C ILE A 106 5.90 -14.46 9.30
N GLU A 107 6.58 -14.47 8.14
CA GLU A 107 7.24 -15.66 7.60
C GLU A 107 8.67 -15.81 8.16
N ALA A 108 9.40 -14.70 8.22
CA ALA A 108 10.75 -14.63 8.75
C ALA A 108 11.13 -13.20 9.13
N TYR A 109 12.12 -13.04 9.99
CA TYR A 109 12.77 -11.76 10.24
C TYR A 109 14.19 -11.92 10.72
N VAL A 110 15.02 -10.90 10.46
CA VAL A 110 16.32 -10.70 11.08
C VAL A 110 16.28 -9.34 11.76
N PRO A 111 16.37 -9.26 13.10
CA PRO A 111 16.23 -8.01 13.83
C PRO A 111 17.13 -6.89 13.28
N GLY A 112 16.54 -5.72 13.07
CA GLY A 112 17.23 -4.55 12.53
C GLY A 112 17.57 -4.62 11.04
N ARG A 113 17.25 -5.69 10.31
CA ARG A 113 17.72 -5.92 8.95
C ARG A 113 16.64 -6.35 7.97
N MET A 114 15.72 -7.22 8.36
CA MET A 114 14.77 -7.78 7.40
C MET A 114 13.50 -8.27 8.08
N LEU A 115 12.36 -8.03 7.43
CA LEU A 115 11.05 -8.58 7.77
C LEU A 115 10.39 -9.14 6.51
N ALA A 116 10.02 -10.42 6.53
CA ALA A 116 9.26 -11.07 5.48
C ALA A 116 7.85 -11.40 5.98
N ILE A 117 6.83 -10.98 5.23
CA ILE A 117 5.43 -11.20 5.55
C ILE A 117 4.67 -11.74 4.34
N ARG A 118 3.57 -12.43 4.59
CA ARG A 118 2.64 -12.93 3.58
C ARG A 118 1.22 -12.59 3.96
N ASN A 119 0.44 -12.08 3.02
CA ASN A 119 -0.98 -11.81 3.27
C ASN A 119 -1.74 -13.13 3.46
N VAL A 120 -2.58 -13.16 4.49
CA VAL A 120 -3.48 -14.30 4.79
C VAL A 120 -4.94 -13.87 4.88
N GLN A 121 -5.20 -12.56 4.91
CA GLN A 121 -6.54 -11.98 4.85
C GLN A 121 -6.45 -10.58 4.25
N ALA A 122 -7.28 -10.31 3.24
CA ALA A 122 -7.52 -8.97 2.71
C ALA A 122 -9.02 -8.71 2.60
N PRO A 123 -9.48 -7.44 2.66
CA PRO A 123 -10.86 -7.10 2.40
C PRO A 123 -11.30 -7.58 1.02
N LYS A 124 -12.55 -8.04 0.91
CA LYS A 124 -13.12 -8.48 -0.37
C LYS A 124 -13.23 -7.29 -1.35
N GLY A 125 -13.08 -7.56 -2.64
CA GLY A 125 -13.29 -6.58 -3.71
C GLY A 125 -12.06 -5.76 -4.10
N PHE A 126 -10.86 -6.10 -3.63
CA PHE A 126 -9.64 -5.36 -3.99
C PHE A 126 -8.95 -5.91 -5.25
N PHE A 127 -8.68 -7.18 -5.26
CA PHE A 127 -8.02 -7.96 -6.30
C PHE A 127 -8.16 -9.43 -5.93
N SER A 128 -7.63 -10.34 -6.74
CA SER A 128 -7.62 -11.75 -6.40
C SER A 128 -6.87 -11.98 -5.08
N THR A 129 -7.62 -12.31 -4.02
CA THR A 129 -7.05 -12.62 -2.70
C THR A 129 -6.17 -13.88 -2.75
N ASP A 130 -6.51 -14.81 -3.64
CA ASP A 130 -5.75 -16.05 -3.84
C ASP A 130 -4.39 -15.77 -4.49
N ALA A 131 -4.34 -14.92 -5.52
CA ALA A 131 -3.09 -14.50 -6.13
C ALA A 131 -2.24 -13.69 -5.13
N PHE A 132 -2.85 -12.77 -4.37
CA PHE A 132 -2.14 -12.01 -3.35
C PHE A 132 -1.58 -12.87 -2.24
N GLY A 133 -2.34 -13.87 -1.76
CA GLY A 133 -1.88 -14.82 -0.74
C GLY A 133 -0.70 -15.70 -1.17
N GLN A 134 -0.40 -15.78 -2.47
CA GLN A 134 0.77 -16.49 -2.99
C GLN A 134 2.02 -15.60 -3.03
N THR A 135 1.87 -14.27 -3.01
CA THR A 135 3.01 -13.35 -2.95
C THR A 135 3.54 -13.19 -1.52
N ALA A 136 4.79 -12.78 -1.40
CA ALA A 136 5.39 -12.40 -0.14
C ALA A 136 6.02 -11.01 -0.25
N THR A 137 5.87 -10.20 0.78
CA THR A 137 6.52 -8.89 0.91
C THR A 137 7.73 -9.01 1.80
N ILE A 138 8.87 -8.52 1.34
CA ILE A 138 10.14 -8.50 2.06
C ILE A 138 10.58 -7.05 2.21
N LEU A 139 10.80 -6.63 3.44
CA LEU A 139 11.39 -5.33 3.80
C LEU A 139 12.83 -5.56 4.24
N GLU A 140 13.78 -4.91 3.58
CA GLU A 140 15.21 -4.95 3.90
C GLU A 140 15.68 -3.56 4.32
N LEU A 141 16.54 -3.50 5.35
CA LEU A 141 17.05 -2.28 5.95
C LEU A 141 18.56 -2.27 5.84
N ASP A 142 19.10 -1.41 4.98
CA ASP A 142 20.53 -1.21 4.81
C ASP A 142 20.96 0.15 5.36
N PRO A 143 22.02 0.20 6.17
CA PRO A 143 22.61 1.48 6.59
C PRO A 143 23.04 2.31 5.36
N ALA A 144 22.72 3.60 5.36
CA ALA A 144 23.08 4.54 4.32
C ALA A 144 23.87 5.73 4.91
N PRO A 145 24.63 6.47 4.09
CA PRO A 145 25.39 7.63 4.55
C PRO A 145 24.51 8.65 5.29
N GLY A 146 25.12 9.37 6.25
CA GLY A 146 24.39 10.39 7.02
C GLY A 146 23.44 9.85 8.08
N GLY A 147 23.61 8.59 8.51
CA GLY A 147 22.75 7.97 9.53
C GLY A 147 21.34 7.63 9.03
N GLN A 148 21.21 7.53 7.73
CA GLN A 148 19.98 7.13 7.05
C GLN A 148 19.87 5.61 6.88
N THR A 149 18.71 5.15 6.47
CA THR A 149 18.46 3.76 6.09
C THR A 149 17.90 3.71 4.67
N LYS A 150 18.49 2.91 3.80
CA LYS A 150 17.84 2.49 2.56
C LYS A 150 16.86 1.37 2.92
N VAL A 151 15.59 1.62 2.70
CA VAL A 151 14.54 0.61 2.85
C VAL A 151 14.20 0.09 1.47
N THR A 152 14.41 -1.21 1.25
CA THR A 152 14.01 -1.90 0.03
C THR A 152 12.79 -2.77 0.33
N LEU A 153 11.72 -2.60 -0.43
CA LEU A 153 10.53 -3.41 -0.38
C LEU A 153 10.46 -4.24 -1.65
N SER A 154 10.46 -5.56 -1.49
CA SER A 154 10.34 -6.51 -2.60
C SER A 154 9.10 -7.36 -2.44
N ASN A 155 8.28 -7.45 -3.50
CA ASN A 155 7.22 -8.44 -3.60
C ASN A 155 7.64 -9.53 -4.58
N VAL A 156 7.60 -10.76 -4.12
CA VAL A 156 8.00 -11.97 -4.84
C VAL A 156 6.86 -12.98 -4.91
N GLY A 157 6.99 -14.00 -5.77
CA GLY A 157 5.99 -15.07 -5.87
C GLY A 157 4.85 -14.76 -6.83
N TYR A 158 5.00 -13.78 -7.71
CA TYR A 158 4.03 -13.52 -8.77
C TYR A 158 4.00 -14.69 -9.77
N GLY A 159 2.81 -15.27 -9.94
CA GLY A 159 2.52 -16.18 -11.04
C GLY A 159 2.23 -15.45 -12.35
N GLN A 160 1.62 -16.17 -13.29
CA GLN A 160 1.19 -15.63 -14.58
C GLN A 160 -0.34 -15.44 -14.61
N GLY A 161 -0.80 -14.56 -15.48
CA GLY A 161 -2.21 -14.33 -15.76
C GLY A 161 -2.80 -13.08 -15.09
N PRO A 162 -4.07 -12.75 -15.44
CA PRO A 162 -4.68 -11.46 -15.11
C PRO A 162 -4.79 -11.18 -13.62
N ASP A 163 -4.98 -12.19 -12.79
CA ASP A 163 -5.07 -12.05 -11.34
C ASP A 163 -3.74 -11.53 -10.76
N PHE A 164 -2.62 -12.13 -11.17
CA PHE A 164 -1.30 -11.66 -10.75
C PHE A 164 -0.93 -10.32 -11.38
N ASP A 165 -1.40 -10.04 -12.61
CA ASP A 165 -1.20 -8.74 -13.25
C ASP A 165 -1.92 -7.63 -12.47
N GLY A 166 -3.13 -7.91 -12.00
CA GLY A 166 -3.90 -7.01 -11.14
C GLY A 166 -3.20 -6.74 -9.80
N VAL A 167 -2.70 -7.80 -9.14
CA VAL A 167 -1.94 -7.68 -7.89
C VAL A 167 -0.67 -6.87 -8.10
N TYR A 168 0.11 -7.17 -9.15
CA TYR A 168 1.34 -6.45 -9.48
C TYR A 168 1.08 -4.96 -9.71
N LYS A 169 0.14 -4.63 -10.57
CA LYS A 169 -0.23 -3.25 -10.90
C LYS A 169 -0.69 -2.47 -9.66
N HIS A 170 -1.45 -3.11 -8.77
CA HIS A 170 -1.89 -2.51 -7.52
C HIS A 170 -0.71 -2.18 -6.61
N PHE A 171 0.19 -3.14 -6.40
CA PHE A 171 1.30 -2.97 -5.47
C PHE A 171 2.43 -2.10 -6.03
N GLU A 172 2.54 -1.93 -7.36
CA GLU A 172 3.51 -1.00 -7.94
C GLU A 172 3.37 0.43 -7.36
N TRP A 173 2.14 0.94 -7.20
CA TRP A 173 1.91 2.23 -6.53
C TRP A 173 1.69 2.08 -5.02
N GLY A 174 1.08 0.98 -4.57
CA GLY A 174 0.76 0.74 -3.16
C GLY A 174 2.02 0.62 -2.29
N ASP A 175 3.04 -0.04 -2.80
CA ASP A 175 4.33 -0.15 -2.11
C ASP A 175 5.10 1.16 -2.13
N ALA A 176 5.04 1.91 -3.23
CA ALA A 176 5.62 3.25 -3.30
C ALA A 176 4.97 4.20 -2.28
N TYR A 177 3.65 4.14 -2.14
CA TYR A 177 2.91 4.84 -1.09
C TYR A 177 3.36 4.41 0.31
N THR A 178 3.47 3.10 0.55
CA THR A 178 3.91 2.53 1.82
C THR A 178 5.29 3.04 2.22
N LEU A 179 6.25 2.99 1.29
CA LEU A 179 7.60 3.51 1.50
C LEU A 179 7.60 5.02 1.76
N ALA A 180 6.80 5.78 1.03
CA ALA A 180 6.68 7.23 1.21
C ALA A 180 6.08 7.61 2.57
N GLU A 181 5.06 6.89 3.06
CA GLU A 181 4.49 7.15 4.39
C GLU A 181 5.47 6.74 5.52
N LEU A 182 6.22 5.65 5.35
CA LEU A 182 7.28 5.30 6.30
C LEU A 182 8.35 6.40 6.38
N ARG A 183 8.84 6.88 5.24
CA ARG A 183 9.80 8.00 5.20
C ARG A 183 9.22 9.26 5.83
N LYS A 184 8.02 9.64 5.48
CA LYS A 184 7.32 10.82 6.00
C LYS A 184 7.21 10.79 7.52
N ARG A 185 7.02 9.63 8.13
CA ARG A 185 7.03 9.44 9.58
C ARG A 185 8.30 10.03 10.22
N PHE A 186 9.45 9.89 9.57
CA PHE A 186 10.74 10.38 10.06
C PHE A 186 11.08 11.80 9.62
N GLU A 187 10.42 12.32 8.58
CA GLU A 187 10.57 13.70 8.12
C GLU A 187 9.67 14.69 8.89
N THR A 188 8.43 14.29 9.17
CA THR A 188 7.40 15.19 9.71
C THR A 188 6.80 14.75 11.04
N GLY A 189 7.21 13.59 11.56
CA GLY A 189 6.67 13.00 12.79
C GLY A 189 5.51 12.03 12.56
N PRO A 190 4.91 11.52 13.66
CA PRO A 190 3.83 10.53 13.60
C PRO A 190 2.61 11.01 12.83
N ALA A 191 1.93 10.07 12.15
CA ALA A 191 0.67 10.33 11.49
C ALA A 191 -0.42 10.75 12.51
N ASN A 192 -1.17 11.78 12.16
CA ASN A 192 -2.34 12.22 12.94
C ASN A 192 -3.61 11.61 12.34
N TRP A 193 -4.00 10.43 12.81
CA TRP A 193 -5.18 9.71 12.32
C TRP A 193 -6.51 10.42 12.62
N GLY A 194 -6.54 11.38 13.55
CA GLY A 194 -7.71 12.19 13.88
C GLY A 194 -7.91 13.41 12.99
N GLY A 195 -6.90 13.83 12.23
CA GLY A 195 -6.94 15.01 11.37
C GLY A 195 -7.84 14.84 10.15
N ALA A 196 -8.52 15.93 9.72
CA ALA A 196 -9.41 15.93 8.55
C ALA A 196 -8.68 15.50 7.27
N ALA A 197 -7.45 15.98 7.05
CA ALA A 197 -6.63 15.62 5.88
C ALA A 197 -6.28 14.14 5.84
N GLN A 198 -6.04 13.51 6.98
CA GLN A 198 -5.75 12.08 7.05
C GLN A 198 -7.00 11.24 6.81
N LYS A 199 -8.16 11.67 7.34
CA LYS A 199 -9.46 11.01 7.07
C LYS A 199 -9.79 11.04 5.59
N GLU A 200 -9.58 12.17 4.92
CA GLU A 200 -9.80 12.32 3.47
C GLU A 200 -8.83 11.45 2.66
N LYS A 201 -7.56 11.41 3.05
CA LYS A 201 -6.53 10.58 2.40
C LYS A 201 -6.85 9.08 2.54
N THR A 202 -7.25 8.65 3.73
CA THR A 202 -7.66 7.26 3.99
C THR A 202 -8.92 6.91 3.21
N ALA A 203 -9.91 7.81 3.14
CA ALA A 203 -11.13 7.62 2.35
C ALA A 203 -10.81 7.49 0.86
N LYS A 204 -9.94 8.34 0.31
CA LYS A 204 -9.49 8.27 -1.09
C LYS A 204 -8.74 6.98 -1.38
N ALA A 205 -7.84 6.54 -0.50
CA ALA A 205 -7.13 5.27 -0.67
C ALA A 205 -8.11 4.08 -0.70
N VAL A 206 -9.07 4.05 0.22
CA VAL A 206 -10.12 3.02 0.28
C VAL A 206 -11.02 3.06 -0.95
N ASP A 207 -11.40 4.25 -1.43
CA ASP A 207 -12.27 4.44 -2.60
C ASP A 207 -11.55 4.04 -3.90
N THR A 208 -10.29 4.44 -4.06
CA THR A 208 -9.45 4.01 -5.19
C THR A 208 -9.26 2.49 -5.24
N MET A 209 -9.33 1.85 -4.10
CA MET A 209 -9.26 0.39 -4.00
C MET A 209 -10.58 -0.28 -4.37
N LYS A 210 -11.74 0.33 -4.09
CA LYS A 210 -13.09 -0.20 -4.41
C LYS A 210 -13.44 -0.08 -5.89
N ASP A 211 -13.13 1.05 -6.52
CA ASP A 211 -13.43 1.32 -7.94
C ASP A 211 -12.70 0.38 -8.92
N LYS A 212 -11.75 -0.41 -8.44
CA LYS A 212 -10.96 -1.35 -9.25
C LYS A 212 -11.41 -2.81 -9.10
N GLY A 213 -12.46 -3.06 -8.34
CA GLY A 213 -13.01 -4.39 -8.06
C GLY A 213 -14.31 -4.73 -8.80
N GLU A 214 -14.77 -3.90 -9.78
CA GLU A 214 -15.88 -4.22 -10.67
C GLU A 214 -15.40 -4.61 -12.07
#